data_499fba9d96ba8100ce50db08386e0fdd
#
_entry.id   499fba9d96ba8100ce50db08386e0fdd
#
_cell.length_a   1.000
_cell.length_b   1.000
_cell.length_c   1.000
_cell.angle_alpha   90.00
_cell.angle_beta   90.00
_cell.angle_gamma   90.00
#
_symmetry.space_group_name_H-M   'P 1'
#
loop_
_entity.id
_entity.type
_entity.pdbx_description
1 polymer ?
#
loop_
_entity_poly.entity_id
_entity_poly.type
_entity_poly.pdbx_seq_one_letter_code
_entity_poly.pdbx_strand_id
1 'polypeptide(L)'
;MRRTSARFTLVGATAATAVAMAVIGATTASGSAAAEPTAAAAGPIGFGAATTGGAGGSTVTVSTASAFIAAVQSTTTQVVRVNGTIALSSMTKVASNKTIVGVGTAGKITGSGLNVANANNVIIQNLTFTGSNDDAINVQYSTNVWIDHNDISGANDGAVDIKRASTNITVSWNRTHDQDKNMLLGHSDSNASEDTGKLKVTYAYNWFDGTNQRNPRVRFGNPVHVLNNYFSDIGSYGVASTENAGVLVESNYFENTEDPYHLGEGSSDAGSLVARNNHLVNSGAGQTGGSVASIPYSYTAQSASTVKATVTAGAGVGKI
;
A
#
# COMPACT_ATOMS: atom_id res chain seq x y z
N MET A 1 -58.54 -55.92 29.73
CA MET A 1 -58.58 -57.33 30.24
C MET A 1 -57.19 -57.70 30.74
N ARG A 2 -57.15 -58.10 32.03
CA ARG A 2 -56.17 -58.97 32.72
C ARG A 2 -54.64 -58.69 32.50
N ARG A 3 -53.90 -58.08 33.46
CA ARG A 3 -53.29 -58.65 34.67
C ARG A 3 -52.44 -59.88 34.36
N THR A 4 -51.14 -59.81 34.61
CA THR A 4 -50.53 -60.62 35.71
C THR A 4 -49.12 -60.15 36.02
N SER A 5 -48.90 -59.95 37.31
CA SER A 5 -47.63 -59.72 37.98
C SER A 5 -46.86 -61.05 38.21
N ALA A 6 -45.56 -61.01 38.25
CA ALA A 6 -44.78 -61.98 38.97
C ALA A 6 -43.57 -61.33 39.65
N ARG A 7 -43.53 -61.38 40.93
CA ARG A 7 -42.38 -61.17 41.87
C ARG A 7 -41.58 -62.41 41.98
N PHE A 8 -40.27 -62.29 42.14
CA PHE A 8 -39.43 -63.20 42.99
C PHE A 8 -38.04 -62.53 43.10
N THR A 9 -37.67 -62.16 44.19
CA THR A 9 -36.94 -62.57 45.42
C THR A 9 -35.40 -62.51 45.30
N LEU A 10 -34.88 -61.77 46.19
CA LEU A 10 -33.56 -61.47 46.69
C LEU A 10 -32.67 -62.70 46.99
N VAL A 11 -31.40 -62.65 46.55
CA VAL A 11 -30.28 -63.32 47.30
C VAL A 11 -29.10 -62.37 47.21
N GLY A 12 -28.58 -62.00 48.36
CA GLY A 12 -27.41 -61.19 48.52
C GLY A 12 -26.12 -61.99 48.41
N ALA A 13 -25.07 -61.35 47.97
CA ALA A 13 -23.70 -61.75 48.26
C ALA A 13 -22.84 -60.46 48.30
N THR A 14 -22.27 -60.25 49.43
CA THR A 14 -21.23 -59.26 49.77
C THR A 14 -19.90 -59.60 49.09
N ALA A 15 -19.26 -58.68 48.42
CA ALA A 15 -17.85 -58.76 48.16
C ALA A 15 -17.27 -57.34 47.93
N ALA A 16 -16.37 -57.07 48.84
CA ALA A 16 -15.19 -56.15 48.82
C ALA A 16 -15.05 -55.03 47.84
N THR A 17 -14.97 -53.86 48.39
CA THR A 17 -14.47 -52.62 47.87
C THR A 17 -13.03 -52.69 47.40
N ALA A 18 -12.80 -52.36 46.08
CA ALA A 18 -11.51 -51.92 45.61
C ALA A 18 -11.71 -50.48 45.03
N VAL A 19 -11.19 -49.51 45.73
CA VAL A 19 -11.12 -48.12 45.27
C VAL A 19 -10.01 -48.02 44.23
N ALA A 20 -10.37 -47.96 42.98
CA ALA A 20 -9.46 -47.54 41.92
C ALA A 20 -9.61 -46.01 41.70
N MET A 21 -8.61 -45.26 42.16
CA MET A 21 -8.47 -43.85 41.80
C MET A 21 -8.17 -43.73 40.30
N ALA A 22 -9.13 -43.33 39.50
CA ALA A 22 -8.91 -42.87 38.13
C ALA A 22 -8.31 -41.49 38.19
N VAL A 23 -7.01 -41.34 37.91
CA VAL A 23 -6.38 -40.07 37.61
C VAL A 23 -6.85 -39.65 36.24
N ILE A 24 -7.77 -38.68 36.18
CA ILE A 24 -8.15 -38.00 34.93
C ILE A 24 -7.01 -37.06 34.58
N GLY A 25 -6.13 -37.50 33.71
CA GLY A 25 -5.13 -36.66 33.08
C GLY A 25 -5.85 -35.66 32.16
N ALA A 26 -5.95 -34.41 32.61
CA ALA A 26 -6.35 -33.30 31.73
C ALA A 26 -5.21 -33.09 30.74
N THR A 27 -5.35 -33.62 29.53
CA THR A 27 -4.51 -33.23 28.41
C THR A 27 -4.92 -31.80 28.04
N THR A 28 -4.17 -30.81 28.51
CA THR A 28 -4.22 -29.46 27.94
C THR A 28 -3.73 -29.55 26.50
N ALA A 29 -4.66 -29.54 25.55
CA ALA A 29 -4.33 -29.27 24.17
C ALA A 29 -3.75 -27.86 24.11
N SER A 30 -2.43 -27.76 24.06
CA SER A 30 -1.75 -26.53 23.68
C SER A 30 -2.09 -26.27 22.24
N GLY A 31 -3.18 -25.50 22.02
CA GLY A 31 -3.45 -24.90 20.74
C GLY A 31 -2.27 -23.99 20.46
N SER A 32 -1.41 -24.42 19.53
CA SER A 32 -0.45 -23.52 18.90
C SER A 32 -1.27 -22.43 18.22
N ALA A 33 -1.38 -21.28 18.86
CA ALA A 33 -1.83 -20.07 18.17
C ALA A 33 -0.90 -19.93 16.98
N ALA A 34 -1.45 -20.04 15.77
CA ALA A 34 -0.73 -19.67 14.59
C ALA A 34 -0.26 -18.24 14.84
N ALA A 35 1.06 -18.02 14.86
CA ALA A 35 1.62 -16.70 14.93
C ALA A 35 1.00 -15.92 13.77
N GLU A 36 0.24 -14.89 14.11
CA GLU A 36 -0.16 -13.91 13.10
C GLU A 36 1.13 -13.46 12.44
N PRO A 37 1.18 -13.36 11.10
CA PRO A 37 2.33 -12.78 10.43
C PRO A 37 2.43 -11.35 10.95
N THR A 38 3.26 -11.10 11.94
CA THR A 38 3.76 -9.76 12.19
C THR A 38 4.47 -9.37 10.92
N ALA A 39 3.83 -8.56 10.10
CA ALA A 39 4.52 -7.83 9.06
C ALA A 39 5.55 -6.99 9.81
N ALA A 40 6.74 -7.56 10.02
CA ALA A 40 7.87 -6.77 10.43
C ALA A 40 7.94 -5.65 9.40
N ALA A 41 8.10 -4.41 9.87
CA ALA A 41 8.34 -3.26 9.01
C ALA A 41 9.58 -3.57 8.17
N ALA A 42 9.38 -4.31 7.08
CA ALA A 42 10.39 -4.53 6.08
C ALA A 42 10.69 -3.15 5.51
N GLY A 43 11.97 -2.81 5.38
CA GLY A 43 12.37 -1.54 4.76
C GLY A 43 11.80 -1.44 3.34
N PRO A 44 11.98 -0.29 2.68
CA PRO A 44 11.45 -0.08 1.34
C PRO A 44 11.99 -1.13 0.37
N ILE A 45 11.09 -1.64 -0.47
CA ILE A 45 11.42 -2.60 -1.54
C ILE A 45 11.58 -1.86 -2.87
N GLY A 46 12.02 -2.55 -3.90
CA GLY A 46 12.03 -2.04 -5.25
C GLY A 46 12.98 -0.88 -5.48
N PHE A 47 12.59 0.06 -6.33
CA PHE A 47 13.45 1.18 -6.69
C PHE A 47 13.79 2.10 -5.52
N GLY A 48 12.90 2.22 -4.53
CA GLY A 48 13.12 3.02 -3.33
C GLY A 48 13.93 2.33 -2.23
N ALA A 49 14.47 1.13 -2.45
CA ALA A 49 15.09 0.29 -1.42
C ALA A 49 16.25 0.95 -0.64
N ALA A 50 16.89 1.96 -1.23
CA ALA A 50 17.98 2.70 -0.58
C ALA A 50 17.50 3.86 0.33
N THR A 51 16.18 4.07 0.45
CA THR A 51 15.64 5.19 1.23
C THR A 51 15.73 4.90 2.73
N THR A 52 16.37 5.79 3.47
CA THR A 52 16.55 5.71 4.93
C THR A 52 15.84 6.82 5.69
N GLY A 53 15.34 7.83 4.96
CA GLY A 53 14.60 8.97 5.53
C GLY A 53 15.38 9.74 6.59
N GLY A 54 14.76 9.95 7.73
CA GLY A 54 15.35 10.62 8.89
C GLY A 54 16.16 9.73 9.82
N ALA A 55 16.52 8.51 9.38
CA ALA A 55 17.28 7.58 10.23
C ALA A 55 18.62 8.18 10.70
N GLY A 56 18.96 7.97 11.97
CA GLY A 56 20.15 8.54 12.61
C GLY A 56 20.01 10.01 13.02
N GLY A 57 18.92 10.68 12.64
CA GLY A 57 18.65 12.07 13.05
C GLY A 57 17.84 12.16 14.35
N SER A 58 17.51 13.40 14.73
CA SER A 58 16.66 13.66 15.90
C SER A 58 15.20 13.25 15.62
N THR A 59 14.48 12.92 16.68
CA THR A 59 13.04 12.65 16.61
C THR A 59 12.27 13.78 17.29
N VAL A 60 11.26 14.32 16.61
CA VAL A 60 10.33 15.30 17.17
C VAL A 60 8.89 14.82 17.02
N THR A 61 8.05 15.09 17.99
CA THR A 61 6.61 14.83 17.90
C THR A 61 5.87 16.15 17.76
N VAL A 62 5.01 16.27 16.77
CA VAL A 62 4.27 17.47 16.42
C VAL A 62 2.76 17.21 16.40
N SER A 63 1.99 18.22 16.83
CA SER A 63 0.52 18.17 16.84
C SER A 63 -0.13 19.45 16.32
N THR A 64 0.67 20.42 15.85
CA THR A 64 0.21 21.68 15.27
C THR A 64 0.80 21.91 13.89
N ALA A 65 0.09 22.63 13.03
CA ALA A 65 0.56 22.95 11.68
C ALA A 65 1.90 23.72 11.69
N SER A 66 2.07 24.70 12.57
CA SER A 66 3.30 25.48 12.64
C SER A 66 4.51 24.63 13.05
N ALA A 67 4.38 23.77 14.06
CA ALA A 67 5.44 22.86 14.47
C ALA A 67 5.77 21.83 13.39
N PHE A 68 4.75 21.30 12.73
CA PHE A 68 4.90 20.36 11.60
C PHE A 68 5.67 21.02 10.45
N ILE A 69 5.22 22.19 9.98
CA ILE A 69 5.87 22.92 8.88
C ILE A 69 7.33 23.22 9.22
N ALA A 70 7.61 23.72 10.41
CA ALA A 70 8.98 24.00 10.85
C ALA A 70 9.86 22.73 10.83
N ALA A 71 9.34 21.60 11.29
CA ALA A 71 10.07 20.34 11.33
C ALA A 71 10.35 19.77 9.93
N VAL A 72 9.33 19.70 9.06
CA VAL A 72 9.50 19.09 7.74
C VAL A 72 10.30 19.94 6.76
N GLN A 73 10.36 21.27 6.97
CA GLN A 73 11.15 22.22 6.16
C GLN A 73 12.59 22.40 6.68
N SER A 74 12.88 21.98 7.90
CA SER A 74 14.23 22.03 8.46
C SER A 74 15.22 21.24 7.59
N THR A 75 16.46 21.73 7.47
CA THR A 75 17.53 21.00 6.79
C THR A 75 18.14 19.87 7.62
N THR A 76 17.80 19.79 8.91
CA THR A 76 18.29 18.76 9.83
C THR A 76 17.70 17.38 9.47
N THR A 77 18.52 16.33 9.49
CA THR A 77 18.04 14.94 9.38
C THR A 77 17.12 14.64 10.56
N GLN A 78 15.87 14.20 10.29
CA GLN A 78 14.86 14.15 11.35
C GLN A 78 13.74 13.14 11.10
N VAL A 79 13.30 12.49 12.17
CA VAL A 79 12.03 11.76 12.25
C VAL A 79 10.96 12.69 12.85
N VAL A 80 9.95 13.02 12.05
CA VAL A 80 8.82 13.87 12.44
C VAL A 80 7.61 12.97 12.72
N ARG A 81 7.27 12.81 13.97
CA ARG A 81 6.12 12.01 14.43
C ARG A 81 4.88 12.88 14.51
N VAL A 82 3.88 12.61 13.72
CA VAL A 82 2.62 13.34 13.69
C VAL A 82 1.64 12.72 14.68
N ASN A 83 1.27 13.45 15.73
CA ASN A 83 0.34 13.00 16.73
C ASN A 83 -0.89 13.92 16.77
N GLY A 84 -1.90 13.57 15.98
CA GLY A 84 -3.13 14.34 15.82
C GLY A 84 -3.31 14.89 14.39
N THR A 85 -4.28 15.78 14.23
CA THR A 85 -4.64 16.35 12.93
C THR A 85 -3.85 17.63 12.67
N ILE A 86 -3.15 17.65 11.55
CA ILE A 86 -2.44 18.82 11.00
C ILE A 86 -3.26 19.38 9.84
N ALA A 87 -3.88 20.53 10.03
CA ALA A 87 -4.59 21.23 8.97
C ALA A 87 -3.61 22.18 8.22
N LEU A 88 -3.38 21.89 6.94
CA LEU A 88 -2.51 22.69 6.06
C LEU A 88 -3.36 23.59 5.18
N SER A 89 -2.95 24.83 4.99
CA SER A 89 -3.62 25.78 4.09
C SER A 89 -3.05 25.77 2.68
N SER A 90 -1.87 25.21 2.48
CA SER A 90 -1.19 25.10 1.18
C SER A 90 -0.23 23.93 1.18
N MET A 91 0.16 23.48 -0.02
CA MET A 91 1.15 22.42 -0.20
C MET A 91 2.43 22.73 0.58
N THR A 92 2.76 21.85 1.52
CA THR A 92 3.90 22.05 2.42
C THR A 92 5.14 21.38 1.86
N LYS A 93 6.19 22.17 1.60
CA LYS A 93 7.48 21.65 1.12
C LYS A 93 8.13 20.76 2.18
N VAL A 94 8.64 19.61 1.75
CA VAL A 94 9.41 18.67 2.56
C VAL A 94 10.88 18.73 2.17
N ALA A 95 11.75 18.96 3.14
CA ALA A 95 13.20 18.93 2.94
C ALA A 95 13.75 17.48 2.88
N SER A 96 15.00 17.33 2.44
CA SER A 96 15.69 16.04 2.39
C SER A 96 15.91 15.40 3.77
N ASN A 97 16.15 14.08 3.78
CA ASN A 97 16.48 13.31 4.97
C ASN A 97 15.39 13.40 6.07
N LYS A 98 14.13 13.17 5.66
CA LYS A 98 12.97 13.18 6.55
C LYS A 98 12.26 11.83 6.56
N THR A 99 11.89 11.41 7.75
CA THR A 99 10.81 10.44 7.95
C THR A 99 9.63 11.18 8.59
N ILE A 100 8.48 11.21 7.90
CA ILE A 100 7.23 11.77 8.41
C ILE A 100 6.33 10.59 8.69
N VAL A 101 6.01 10.34 9.96
CA VAL A 101 5.27 9.13 10.37
C VAL A 101 4.16 9.45 11.36
N GLY A 102 2.99 8.88 11.16
CA GLY A 102 1.88 8.99 12.09
C GLY A 102 2.10 8.18 13.38
N VAL A 103 1.69 8.72 14.52
CA VAL A 103 1.72 8.02 15.80
C VAL A 103 0.48 7.14 15.92
N GLY A 104 0.66 5.82 15.87
CA GLY A 104 -0.46 4.88 15.82
C GLY A 104 -1.41 5.22 14.66
N THR A 105 -2.69 5.44 14.94
CA THR A 105 -3.68 5.87 13.95
C THR A 105 -4.03 7.36 14.06
N ALA A 106 -3.31 8.13 14.88
CA ALA A 106 -3.67 9.52 15.16
C ALA A 106 -3.15 10.52 14.12
N GLY A 107 -2.08 10.19 13.38
CA GLY A 107 -1.44 11.10 12.44
C GLY A 107 -2.32 11.39 11.21
N LYS A 108 -2.76 12.65 11.06
CA LYS A 108 -3.64 13.07 9.98
C LYS A 108 -3.22 14.40 9.37
N ILE A 109 -3.23 14.48 8.05
CA ILE A 109 -3.00 15.70 7.25
C ILE A 109 -4.29 16.05 6.52
N THR A 110 -4.73 17.30 6.62
CA THR A 110 -6.00 17.78 6.01
C THR A 110 -5.85 19.14 5.35
N GLY A 111 -6.75 19.47 4.44
CA GLY A 111 -6.89 20.78 3.79
C GLY A 111 -5.91 21.01 2.65
N SER A 112 -4.67 20.52 2.74
CA SER A 112 -3.70 20.51 1.65
C SER A 112 -2.73 19.34 1.83
N GLY A 113 -1.73 19.24 0.98
CA GLY A 113 -0.82 18.10 0.89
C GLY A 113 0.64 18.41 1.16
N LEU A 114 1.50 17.45 0.84
CA LEU A 114 2.95 17.52 0.97
C LEU A 114 3.60 17.63 -0.41
N ASN A 115 4.59 18.52 -0.53
CA ASN A 115 5.38 18.73 -1.74
C ASN A 115 6.84 18.33 -1.50
N VAL A 116 7.21 17.13 -1.93
CA VAL A 116 8.60 16.65 -1.94
C VAL A 116 9.24 17.15 -3.23
N ALA A 117 9.82 18.35 -3.19
CA ALA A 117 10.37 19.02 -4.36
C ALA A 117 11.85 19.38 -4.16
N ASN A 118 12.70 18.94 -5.10
CA ASN A 118 14.17 19.08 -5.03
C ASN A 118 14.70 18.49 -3.71
N ALA A 119 14.22 17.32 -3.35
CA ALA A 119 14.58 16.64 -2.12
C ALA A 119 15.10 15.22 -2.39
N ASN A 120 15.82 14.69 -1.43
CA ASN A 120 16.36 13.34 -1.47
C ASN A 120 16.15 12.64 -0.13
N ASN A 121 15.91 11.34 -0.19
CA ASN A 121 15.84 10.50 1.00
C ASN A 121 14.69 10.89 1.95
N VAL A 122 13.44 10.68 1.50
CA VAL A 122 12.22 11.03 2.25
C VAL A 122 11.33 9.80 2.41
N ILE A 123 10.85 9.58 3.63
CA ILE A 123 9.83 8.58 3.97
C ILE A 123 8.56 9.31 4.45
N ILE A 124 7.40 8.94 3.89
CA ILE A 124 6.07 9.40 4.32
C ILE A 124 5.25 8.15 4.64
N GLN A 125 4.93 7.95 5.92
CA GLN A 125 4.45 6.66 6.38
C GLN A 125 3.36 6.77 7.43
N ASN A 126 2.39 5.84 7.37
CA ASN A 126 1.37 5.65 8.40
C ASN A 126 0.56 6.92 8.71
N LEU A 127 0.19 7.68 7.67
CA LEU A 127 -0.57 8.93 7.78
C LEU A 127 -1.90 8.85 7.03
N THR A 128 -2.94 9.41 7.62
CA THR A 128 -4.20 9.67 6.90
C THR A 128 -4.10 11.03 6.20
N PHE A 129 -4.37 11.05 4.89
CA PHE A 129 -4.54 12.27 4.10
C PHE A 129 -6.01 12.37 3.67
N THR A 130 -6.65 13.51 3.91
CA THR A 130 -8.03 13.70 3.47
C THR A 130 -8.34 15.16 3.13
N GLY A 131 -9.08 15.35 2.03
CA GLY A 131 -9.55 16.67 1.62
C GLY A 131 -8.42 17.63 1.26
N SER A 132 -7.37 17.17 0.59
CA SER A 132 -6.35 18.05 0.02
C SER A 132 -6.96 18.91 -1.08
N ASN A 133 -6.65 20.21 -1.09
CA ASN A 133 -7.11 21.14 -2.14
C ASN A 133 -6.32 21.04 -3.46
N ASP A 134 -5.34 20.18 -3.52
CA ASP A 134 -4.48 19.83 -4.66
C ASP A 134 -4.10 18.34 -4.51
N ASP A 135 -2.90 17.92 -4.92
CA ASP A 135 -2.37 16.59 -4.62
C ASP A 135 -2.27 16.34 -3.10
N ALA A 136 -2.52 15.12 -2.64
CA ALA A 136 -2.22 14.79 -1.24
C ALA A 136 -0.70 14.66 -1.03
N ILE A 137 0.01 14.02 -1.96
CA ILE A 137 1.48 13.92 -1.97
C ILE A 137 1.97 14.18 -3.40
N ASN A 138 2.72 15.26 -3.59
CA ASN A 138 3.41 15.56 -4.84
C ASN A 138 4.92 15.36 -4.69
N VAL A 139 5.53 14.65 -5.65
CA VAL A 139 6.98 14.40 -5.71
C VAL A 139 7.52 14.90 -7.04
N GLN A 140 8.46 15.83 -7.01
CA GLN A 140 9.09 16.34 -8.24
C GLN A 140 10.58 16.68 -8.03
N TYR A 141 11.40 16.42 -9.05
CA TYR A 141 12.86 16.61 -8.99
C TYR A 141 13.50 15.95 -7.77
N SER A 142 12.99 14.79 -7.38
CA SER A 142 13.35 14.14 -6.11
C SER A 142 13.76 12.68 -6.33
N THR A 143 14.57 12.15 -5.42
CA THR A 143 15.06 10.78 -5.51
C THR A 143 15.07 10.10 -4.13
N ASN A 144 15.02 8.77 -4.13
CA ASN A 144 14.96 7.97 -2.91
C ASN A 144 13.79 8.42 -2.01
N VAL A 145 12.57 8.16 -2.48
CA VAL A 145 11.34 8.46 -1.73
C VAL A 145 10.55 7.18 -1.49
N TRP A 146 10.08 7.01 -0.28
CA TRP A 146 9.22 5.90 0.10
C TRP A 146 7.91 6.42 0.71
N ILE A 147 6.79 6.11 0.05
CA ILE A 147 5.43 6.48 0.47
C ILE A 147 4.72 5.18 0.84
N ASP A 148 4.42 4.98 2.14
CA ASP A 148 4.12 3.66 2.64
C ASP A 148 3.05 3.67 3.74
N HIS A 149 2.15 2.69 3.71
CA HIS A 149 1.10 2.50 4.72
C HIS A 149 0.27 3.77 5.01
N ASN A 150 0.03 4.62 4.02
CA ASN A 150 -0.87 5.76 4.18
C ASN A 150 -2.29 5.40 3.76
N ASP A 151 -3.27 6.11 4.31
CA ASP A 151 -4.67 6.08 3.91
C ASP A 151 -5.02 7.44 3.29
N ILE A 152 -5.35 7.47 1.99
CA ILE A 152 -5.45 8.71 1.21
C ILE A 152 -6.82 8.79 0.54
N SER A 153 -7.55 9.89 0.75
CA SER A 153 -8.86 10.10 0.17
C SER A 153 -9.22 11.55 -0.09
N GLY A 154 -10.07 11.78 -1.08
CA GLY A 154 -10.70 13.06 -1.35
C GLY A 154 -9.72 14.20 -1.67
N ALA A 155 -8.59 13.93 -2.31
CA ALA A 155 -7.72 14.95 -2.87
C ALA A 155 -8.38 15.53 -4.14
N ASN A 156 -8.24 16.83 -4.35
CA ASN A 156 -8.85 17.53 -5.50
C ASN A 156 -8.15 17.17 -6.82
N ASP A 157 -6.85 16.85 -6.80
CA ASP A 157 -6.13 16.29 -7.96
C ASP A 157 -5.62 14.88 -7.59
N GLY A 158 -4.34 14.60 -7.52
CA GLY A 158 -3.78 13.27 -7.29
C GLY A 158 -3.71 12.85 -5.82
N ALA A 159 -3.87 11.56 -5.54
CA ALA A 159 -3.49 11.02 -4.24
C ALA A 159 -1.96 11.02 -4.10
N VAL A 160 -1.24 10.51 -5.10
CA VAL A 160 0.23 10.52 -5.16
C VAL A 160 0.67 10.81 -6.60
N ASP A 161 1.20 11.98 -6.83
CA ASP A 161 1.75 12.38 -8.12
C ASP A 161 3.28 12.42 -8.09
N ILE A 162 3.91 11.72 -9.04
CA ILE A 162 5.37 11.66 -9.17
C ILE A 162 5.74 12.23 -10.53
N LYS A 163 6.52 13.30 -10.55
CA LYS A 163 6.73 14.13 -11.74
C LYS A 163 8.20 14.52 -11.91
N ARG A 164 8.54 15.03 -13.11
CA ARG A 164 9.74 15.85 -13.38
C ARG A 164 11.04 15.23 -12.87
N ALA A 165 11.58 14.31 -13.65
CA ALA A 165 12.86 13.63 -13.41
C ALA A 165 13.01 12.95 -12.04
N SER A 166 11.93 12.80 -11.27
CA SER A 166 11.96 12.05 -10.01
C SER A 166 12.29 10.58 -10.28
N THR A 167 13.02 9.92 -9.37
CA THR A 167 13.45 8.53 -9.60
C THR A 167 13.79 7.80 -8.31
N ASN A 168 13.93 6.47 -8.37
CA ASN A 168 14.21 5.60 -7.23
C ASN A 168 13.15 5.72 -6.12
N ILE A 169 11.90 5.48 -6.50
CA ILE A 169 10.75 5.68 -5.62
C ILE A 169 9.99 4.37 -5.43
N THR A 170 9.50 4.16 -4.23
CA THR A 170 8.53 3.09 -3.93
C THR A 170 7.28 3.69 -3.29
N VAL A 171 6.13 3.29 -3.81
CA VAL A 171 4.80 3.55 -3.26
C VAL A 171 4.23 2.20 -2.87
N SER A 172 4.10 1.93 -1.57
CA SER A 172 3.72 0.60 -1.09
C SER A 172 2.73 0.63 0.06
N TRP A 173 1.91 -0.40 0.13
CA TRP A 173 0.98 -0.63 1.24
C TRP A 173 0.04 0.55 1.54
N ASN A 174 -0.16 1.48 0.60
CA ASN A 174 -1.13 2.55 0.78
C ASN A 174 -2.54 2.06 0.44
N ARG A 175 -3.55 2.57 1.13
CA ARG A 175 -4.93 2.48 0.72
C ARG A 175 -5.35 3.83 0.14
N THR A 176 -5.90 3.83 -1.07
CA THR A 176 -6.49 5.02 -1.69
C THR A 176 -7.96 4.74 -1.99
N HIS A 177 -8.83 5.66 -1.62
CA HIS A 177 -10.29 5.51 -1.79
C HIS A 177 -10.95 6.87 -1.95
N ASP A 178 -12.20 6.89 -2.40
CA ASP A 178 -12.96 8.13 -2.65
C ASP A 178 -12.14 9.15 -3.47
N GLN A 179 -11.48 8.65 -4.54
CA GLN A 179 -10.49 9.40 -5.30
C GLN A 179 -10.77 9.27 -6.81
N ASP A 180 -10.93 10.40 -7.50
CA ASP A 180 -11.12 10.42 -8.96
C ASP A 180 -9.78 10.18 -9.67
N LYS A 181 -8.83 11.10 -9.55
CA LYS A 181 -7.48 11.01 -10.12
C LYS A 181 -6.53 10.50 -9.05
N ASN A 182 -5.99 9.30 -9.21
CA ASN A 182 -5.29 8.66 -8.11
C ASN A 182 -3.76 8.89 -8.15
N MET A 183 -3.03 8.22 -9.04
CA MET A 183 -1.56 8.30 -9.07
C MET A 183 -1.06 8.61 -10.48
N LEU A 184 -0.44 9.76 -10.67
CA LEU A 184 0.19 10.15 -11.93
C LEU A 184 1.71 9.95 -11.84
N LEU A 185 2.29 9.33 -12.87
CA LEU A 185 3.73 9.27 -13.08
C LEU A 185 4.09 9.96 -14.40
N GLY A 186 4.83 11.06 -14.32
CA GLY A 186 5.16 11.92 -15.47
C GLY A 186 4.18 13.08 -15.66
N HIS A 187 4.74 14.30 -15.68
CA HIS A 187 3.96 15.55 -15.61
C HIS A 187 3.11 15.83 -16.85
N SER A 188 3.70 15.75 -18.03
CA SER A 188 3.08 16.18 -19.30
C SER A 188 3.65 15.39 -20.47
N ASP A 189 2.89 15.21 -21.53
CA ASP A 189 3.34 14.55 -22.78
C ASP A 189 4.54 15.25 -23.41
N SER A 190 4.74 16.53 -23.15
CA SER A 190 5.88 17.32 -23.62
C SER A 190 7.16 17.19 -22.79
N ASN A 191 7.17 16.39 -21.71
CA ASN A 191 8.31 16.31 -20.78
C ASN A 191 9.34 15.22 -21.15
N ALA A 192 9.34 14.69 -22.36
CA ALA A 192 10.23 13.60 -22.78
C ALA A 192 11.71 13.87 -22.48
N SER A 193 12.20 15.08 -22.73
CA SER A 193 13.62 15.45 -22.52
C SER A 193 14.04 15.45 -21.06
N GLU A 194 13.10 15.68 -20.14
CA GLU A 194 13.32 15.71 -18.69
C GLU A 194 13.15 14.33 -18.06
N ASP A 195 12.13 13.59 -18.50
CA ASP A 195 11.64 12.40 -17.82
C ASP A 195 12.19 11.07 -18.38
N THR A 196 12.61 11.04 -19.66
CA THR A 196 13.16 9.81 -20.28
C THR A 196 14.39 9.31 -19.52
N GLY A 197 14.40 8.02 -19.16
CA GLY A 197 15.45 7.39 -18.37
C GLY A 197 15.37 7.63 -16.86
N LYS A 198 14.46 8.48 -16.44
CA LYS A 198 14.07 8.73 -15.03
C LYS A 198 12.79 7.97 -14.68
N LEU A 199 12.05 8.44 -13.69
CA LEU A 199 10.76 7.91 -13.28
C LEU A 199 10.78 6.40 -12.98
N LYS A 200 11.84 5.94 -12.30
CA LYS A 200 12.00 4.56 -11.84
C LYS A 200 11.17 4.39 -10.57
N VAL A 201 10.01 3.74 -10.70
CA VAL A 201 9.02 3.63 -9.60
C VAL A 201 8.53 2.20 -9.45
N THR A 202 8.39 1.77 -8.20
CA THR A 202 7.71 0.54 -7.81
C THR A 202 6.42 0.89 -7.08
N TYR A 203 5.30 0.37 -7.57
CA TYR A 203 4.00 0.39 -6.90
C TYR A 203 3.71 -1.03 -6.42
N ALA A 204 3.70 -1.27 -5.10
CA ALA A 204 3.57 -2.63 -4.59
C ALA A 204 2.67 -2.72 -3.35
N TYR A 205 1.81 -3.73 -3.32
CA TYR A 205 0.91 -4.01 -2.20
C TYR A 205 -0.04 -2.86 -1.86
N ASN A 206 -0.30 -1.93 -2.80
CA ASN A 206 -1.30 -0.88 -2.59
C ASN A 206 -2.71 -1.43 -2.78
N TRP A 207 -3.66 -0.88 -2.05
CA TRP A 207 -5.08 -1.09 -2.24
C TRP A 207 -5.70 0.14 -2.92
N PHE A 208 -6.06 -0.03 -4.18
CA PHE A 208 -6.86 0.91 -4.96
C PHE A 208 -8.33 0.54 -4.75
N ASP A 209 -9.00 1.22 -3.83
CA ASP A 209 -10.31 0.86 -3.29
C ASP A 209 -11.40 1.80 -3.82
N GLY A 210 -12.10 1.39 -4.87
CA GLY A 210 -13.15 2.19 -5.51
C GLY A 210 -12.65 3.49 -6.16
N THR A 211 -11.37 3.57 -6.52
CA THR A 211 -10.80 4.75 -7.21
C THR A 211 -11.20 4.76 -8.68
N ASN A 212 -11.23 5.94 -9.31
CA ASN A 212 -11.73 6.04 -10.67
C ASN A 212 -10.66 5.79 -11.73
N GLN A 213 -9.58 6.59 -11.77
CA GLN A 213 -8.58 6.57 -12.83
C GLN A 213 -7.15 6.80 -12.32
N ARG A 214 -6.14 6.52 -13.18
CA ARG A 214 -4.71 6.70 -12.87
C ARG A 214 -4.24 5.81 -11.71
N ASN A 215 -4.30 4.49 -11.87
CA ASN A 215 -3.94 3.54 -10.82
C ASN A 215 -2.71 2.63 -11.15
N PRO A 216 -1.53 3.15 -11.59
CA PRO A 216 -1.20 4.52 -12.00
C PRO A 216 -1.37 4.78 -13.51
N ARG A 217 -1.38 6.07 -13.92
CA ARG A 217 -1.10 6.48 -15.30
C ARG A 217 0.36 6.86 -15.44
N VAL A 218 1.07 6.24 -16.37
CA VAL A 218 2.54 6.33 -16.50
C VAL A 218 2.93 6.94 -17.84
N ARG A 219 3.82 7.96 -17.80
CA ARG A 219 4.53 8.53 -18.93
C ARG A 219 6.03 8.31 -18.80
N PHE A 220 6.74 7.99 -19.85
CA PHE A 220 8.21 7.92 -20.01
C PHE A 220 8.96 6.97 -19.06
N GLY A 221 8.43 6.63 -17.89
CA GLY A 221 9.08 5.72 -16.94
C GLY A 221 9.23 4.32 -17.53
N ASN A 222 10.45 3.80 -17.63
CA ASN A 222 10.75 2.45 -18.14
C ASN A 222 12.05 1.90 -17.51
N PRO A 223 12.01 0.78 -16.73
CA PRO A 223 10.79 0.10 -16.31
C PRO A 223 10.09 0.80 -15.15
N VAL A 224 8.77 0.65 -15.10
CA VAL A 224 7.93 0.87 -13.92
C VAL A 224 7.35 -0.47 -13.50
N HIS A 225 7.35 -0.78 -12.20
CA HIS A 225 6.89 -2.07 -11.68
C HIS A 225 5.61 -1.91 -10.85
N VAL A 226 4.53 -2.50 -11.32
CA VAL A 226 3.23 -2.57 -10.63
C VAL A 226 3.05 -4.00 -10.14
N LEU A 227 3.35 -4.26 -8.86
CA LEU A 227 3.54 -5.60 -8.29
C LEU A 227 2.61 -5.86 -7.10
N ASN A 228 1.87 -6.95 -7.13
CA ASN A 228 1.07 -7.43 -5.99
C ASN A 228 0.11 -6.39 -5.38
N ASN A 229 -0.44 -5.49 -6.20
CA ASN A 229 -1.46 -4.56 -5.74
C ASN A 229 -2.86 -5.19 -5.84
N TYR A 230 -3.79 -4.70 -5.05
CA TYR A 230 -5.20 -5.01 -5.12
C TYR A 230 -5.97 -3.83 -5.68
N PHE A 231 -6.67 -4.07 -6.80
CA PHE A 231 -7.57 -3.14 -7.46
C PHE A 231 -9.00 -3.64 -7.27
N SER A 232 -9.83 -2.88 -6.58
CA SER A 232 -11.23 -3.22 -6.36
C SER A 232 -12.14 -2.11 -6.85
N ASP A 233 -13.15 -2.49 -7.63
CA ASP A 233 -14.22 -1.60 -8.07
C ASP A 233 -13.71 -0.32 -8.77
N ILE A 234 -12.74 -0.46 -9.66
CA ILE A 234 -12.12 0.65 -10.40
C ILE A 234 -13.11 1.21 -11.42
N GLY A 235 -13.36 2.52 -11.35
CA GLY A 235 -14.43 3.16 -12.12
C GLY A 235 -14.14 3.29 -13.61
N SER A 236 -12.96 3.83 -13.99
CA SER A 236 -12.59 4.05 -15.38
C SER A 236 -11.52 3.07 -15.82
N TYR A 237 -10.30 3.18 -15.27
CA TYR A 237 -9.21 2.25 -15.60
C TYR A 237 -8.22 2.06 -14.46
N GLY A 238 -7.56 0.90 -14.47
CA GLY A 238 -6.46 0.60 -13.57
C GLY A 238 -5.16 1.28 -14.02
N VAL A 239 -4.31 0.55 -14.76
CA VAL A 239 -2.98 1.02 -15.17
C VAL A 239 -3.00 1.51 -16.62
N ALA A 240 -2.50 2.71 -16.89
CA ALA A 240 -2.29 3.21 -18.24
C ALA A 240 -0.80 3.41 -18.54
N SER A 241 -0.30 2.87 -19.66
CA SER A 241 1.05 3.09 -20.16
C SER A 241 1.02 4.01 -21.37
N THR A 242 1.62 5.21 -21.22
CA THR A 242 1.58 6.27 -22.23
C THR A 242 2.98 6.83 -22.51
N GLU A 243 3.14 7.57 -23.60
CA GLU A 243 4.35 8.37 -23.91
C GLU A 243 5.66 7.58 -23.75
N ASN A 244 5.81 6.48 -24.50
CA ASN A 244 7.00 5.63 -24.44
C ASN A 244 7.32 5.04 -23.05
N ALA A 245 6.38 5.00 -22.12
CA ALA A 245 6.57 4.31 -20.86
C ALA A 245 6.75 2.79 -21.09
N GLY A 246 7.36 2.11 -20.13
CA GLY A 246 7.45 0.65 -20.07
C GLY A 246 7.00 0.15 -18.71
N VAL A 247 5.79 -0.42 -18.64
CA VAL A 247 5.15 -0.83 -17.39
C VAL A 247 5.04 -2.34 -17.30
N LEU A 248 5.63 -2.93 -16.28
CA LEU A 248 5.42 -4.34 -15.91
C LEU A 248 4.30 -4.43 -14.88
N VAL A 249 3.16 -5.03 -15.26
CA VAL A 249 2.00 -5.28 -14.39
C VAL A 249 2.02 -6.75 -14.01
N GLU A 250 2.47 -7.07 -12.79
CA GLU A 250 2.78 -8.43 -12.39
C GLU A 250 2.10 -8.85 -11.08
N SER A 251 1.46 -10.02 -11.12
CA SER A 251 0.90 -10.68 -9.93
C SER A 251 -0.05 -9.80 -9.11
N ASN A 252 -0.79 -8.89 -9.75
CA ASN A 252 -1.82 -8.08 -9.09
C ASN A 252 -3.16 -8.82 -9.05
N TYR A 253 -4.04 -8.41 -8.16
CA TYR A 253 -5.41 -8.87 -8.07
C TYR A 253 -6.35 -7.73 -8.54
N PHE A 254 -7.09 -7.95 -9.61
CA PHE A 254 -8.12 -7.05 -10.11
C PHE A 254 -9.51 -7.64 -9.87
N GLU A 255 -10.39 -6.88 -9.26
CA GLU A 255 -11.78 -7.28 -9.00
C GLU A 255 -12.72 -6.17 -9.44
N ASN A 256 -13.76 -6.52 -10.21
CA ASN A 256 -14.74 -5.58 -10.74
C ASN A 256 -14.10 -4.38 -11.46
N THR A 257 -13.07 -4.64 -12.27
CA THR A 257 -12.32 -3.63 -13.03
C THR A 257 -12.47 -3.91 -14.52
N GLU A 258 -13.33 -3.16 -15.21
CA GLU A 258 -13.62 -3.40 -16.63
C GLU A 258 -12.37 -3.19 -17.49
N ASP A 259 -11.57 -2.17 -17.19
CA ASP A 259 -10.29 -1.88 -17.85
C ASP A 259 -9.13 -1.95 -16.84
N PRO A 260 -8.56 -3.16 -16.60
CA PRO A 260 -7.50 -3.33 -15.60
C PRO A 260 -6.18 -2.68 -16.02
N TYR A 261 -5.86 -2.65 -17.29
CA TYR A 261 -4.67 -1.99 -17.83
C TYR A 261 -4.77 -1.80 -19.34
N HIS A 262 -4.25 -0.68 -19.84
CA HIS A 262 -4.29 -0.35 -21.27
C HIS A 262 -3.08 0.46 -21.77
N LEU A 263 -3.03 0.64 -23.10
CA LEU A 263 -2.02 1.38 -23.84
C LEU A 263 -2.61 2.68 -24.38
N GLY A 264 -1.89 3.79 -24.15
CA GLY A 264 -2.38 5.14 -24.46
C GLY A 264 -3.37 5.62 -23.40
N GLU A 265 -3.73 6.88 -23.42
CA GLU A 265 -4.83 7.44 -22.61
C GLU A 265 -5.15 8.87 -23.06
N GLY A 266 -6.40 9.12 -23.40
CA GLY A 266 -6.83 10.41 -23.95
C GLY A 266 -6.08 10.73 -25.26
N SER A 267 -5.31 11.82 -25.27
CA SER A 267 -4.48 12.21 -26.41
C SER A 267 -3.02 11.74 -26.30
N SER A 268 -2.63 11.11 -25.21
CA SER A 268 -1.25 10.62 -25.04
C SER A 268 -1.02 9.35 -25.84
N ASP A 269 0.10 9.28 -26.55
CA ASP A 269 0.50 8.13 -27.32
C ASP A 269 0.69 6.88 -26.45
N ALA A 270 0.56 5.70 -27.06
CA ALA A 270 0.75 4.43 -26.37
C ALA A 270 2.21 4.25 -25.91
N GLY A 271 2.38 3.77 -24.67
CA GLY A 271 3.65 3.20 -24.20
C GLY A 271 3.75 1.71 -24.46
N SER A 272 4.58 1.02 -23.68
CA SER A 272 4.70 -0.43 -23.64
C SER A 272 4.16 -0.97 -22.31
N LEU A 273 3.43 -2.09 -22.36
CA LEU A 273 2.91 -2.75 -21.17
C LEU A 273 3.03 -4.26 -21.31
N VAL A 274 3.69 -4.89 -20.34
CA VAL A 274 3.75 -6.34 -20.18
C VAL A 274 2.97 -6.72 -18.95
N ALA A 275 1.99 -7.61 -19.10
CA ALA A 275 1.19 -8.15 -18.01
C ALA A 275 1.46 -9.63 -17.83
N ARG A 276 1.68 -10.08 -16.58
CA ARG A 276 1.86 -11.51 -16.30
C ARG A 276 1.37 -11.90 -14.91
N ASN A 277 0.86 -13.10 -14.80
CA ASN A 277 0.45 -13.72 -13.54
C ASN A 277 -0.61 -12.92 -12.74
N ASN A 278 -1.32 -11.99 -13.37
CA ASN A 278 -2.40 -11.23 -12.70
C ASN A 278 -3.65 -12.12 -12.51
N HIS A 279 -4.41 -11.87 -11.47
CA HIS A 279 -5.67 -12.53 -11.17
C HIS A 279 -6.83 -11.55 -11.45
N LEU A 280 -7.67 -11.91 -12.42
CA LEU A 280 -8.77 -11.08 -12.90
C LEU A 280 -10.10 -11.72 -12.47
N VAL A 281 -10.88 -11.03 -11.66
CA VAL A 281 -12.20 -11.46 -11.17
C VAL A 281 -13.23 -10.42 -11.59
N ASN A 282 -14.21 -10.82 -12.38
CA ASN A 282 -15.19 -9.89 -12.97
C ASN A 282 -14.53 -8.66 -13.61
N SER A 283 -13.39 -8.87 -14.26
CA SER A 283 -12.56 -7.80 -14.81
C SER A 283 -12.25 -8.09 -16.28
N GLY A 284 -12.00 -7.04 -17.05
CA GLY A 284 -11.62 -7.17 -18.45
C GLY A 284 -10.24 -7.80 -18.63
N ALA A 285 -9.92 -8.16 -19.86
CA ALA A 285 -8.63 -8.82 -20.18
C ALA A 285 -7.43 -7.85 -20.14
N GLY A 286 -7.69 -6.54 -20.27
CA GLY A 286 -6.66 -5.51 -20.42
C GLY A 286 -5.94 -5.55 -21.76
N GLN A 287 -5.08 -4.59 -22.02
CA GLN A 287 -4.29 -4.46 -23.24
C GLN A 287 -2.79 -4.58 -22.93
N THR A 288 -2.04 -5.27 -23.78
CA THR A 288 -0.59 -5.39 -23.68
C THR A 288 0.05 -5.11 -25.03
N GLY A 289 1.30 -4.66 -25.01
CA GLY A 289 2.06 -4.42 -26.25
C GLY A 289 3.44 -3.86 -25.99
N GLY A 290 4.30 -3.92 -26.99
CA GLY A 290 5.68 -3.46 -26.89
C GLY A 290 6.56 -4.32 -25.98
N SER A 291 7.63 -3.72 -25.46
CA SER A 291 8.58 -4.37 -24.56
C SER A 291 8.94 -3.46 -23.40
N VAL A 292 9.20 -4.06 -22.22
CA VAL A 292 9.54 -3.36 -21.00
C VAL A 292 10.95 -3.76 -20.58
N ALA A 293 11.76 -2.80 -20.18
CA ALA A 293 13.10 -3.07 -19.67
C ALA A 293 13.04 -3.98 -18.42
N SER A 294 14.08 -4.78 -18.22
CA SER A 294 14.16 -5.68 -17.07
C SER A 294 14.13 -4.92 -15.75
N ILE A 295 13.45 -5.46 -14.76
CA ILE A 295 13.48 -4.97 -13.39
C ILE A 295 14.87 -5.23 -12.79
N PRO A 296 15.61 -4.19 -12.35
CA PRO A 296 17.03 -4.32 -12.02
C PRO A 296 17.31 -4.76 -10.58
N TYR A 297 16.29 -5.12 -9.81
CA TYR A 297 16.42 -5.55 -8.42
C TYR A 297 15.81 -6.94 -8.20
N SER A 298 16.28 -7.64 -7.18
CA SER A 298 15.72 -8.93 -6.79
C SER A 298 14.39 -8.74 -6.05
N TYR A 299 13.40 -9.57 -6.37
CA TYR A 299 12.11 -9.60 -5.71
C TYR A 299 11.49 -10.99 -5.83
N THR A 300 10.50 -11.24 -5.01
CA THR A 300 9.64 -12.43 -5.11
C THR A 300 8.19 -11.97 -5.23
N ALA A 301 7.57 -12.25 -6.37
CA ALA A 301 6.15 -11.96 -6.56
C ALA A 301 5.31 -12.96 -5.76
N GLN A 302 4.38 -12.47 -4.97
CA GLN A 302 3.36 -13.28 -4.30
C GLN A 302 2.36 -13.80 -5.36
N SER A 303 1.78 -14.98 -5.11
CA SER A 303 0.68 -15.47 -5.96
C SER A 303 -0.48 -14.49 -5.99
N ALA A 304 -0.89 -14.06 -7.19
CA ALA A 304 -1.93 -13.04 -7.35
C ALA A 304 -3.25 -13.40 -6.65
N SER A 305 -3.64 -14.67 -6.61
CA SER A 305 -4.88 -15.11 -5.96
C SER A 305 -4.91 -14.88 -4.43
N THR A 306 -3.75 -14.69 -3.80
CA THR A 306 -3.66 -14.42 -2.35
C THR A 306 -3.48 -12.93 -2.02
N VAL A 307 -3.23 -12.09 -3.03
CA VAL A 307 -2.91 -10.67 -2.87
C VAL A 307 -4.05 -9.89 -2.19
N LYS A 308 -5.32 -10.15 -2.59
CA LYS A 308 -6.47 -9.50 -1.95
C LYS A 308 -6.44 -9.65 -0.43
N ALA A 309 -6.30 -10.87 0.09
CA ALA A 309 -6.27 -11.12 1.53
C ALA A 309 -5.07 -10.43 2.20
N THR A 310 -3.89 -10.50 1.59
CA THR A 310 -2.67 -9.88 2.10
C THR A 310 -2.79 -8.35 2.15
N VAL A 311 -3.24 -7.74 1.05
CA VAL A 311 -3.30 -6.28 0.92
C VAL A 311 -4.41 -5.68 1.80
N THR A 312 -5.59 -6.29 1.86
CA THR A 312 -6.66 -5.80 2.73
C THR A 312 -6.31 -5.91 4.22
N ALA A 313 -5.48 -6.88 4.61
CA ALA A 313 -4.99 -7.01 5.98
C ALA A 313 -3.88 -6.00 6.31
N GLY A 314 -3.01 -5.66 5.35
CA GLY A 314 -1.77 -4.91 5.57
C GLY A 314 -1.75 -3.47 5.08
N ALA A 315 -2.54 -3.08 4.09
CA ALA A 315 -2.49 -1.72 3.54
C ALA A 315 -3.19 -0.69 4.43
N GLY A 316 -2.70 0.55 4.36
CA GLY A 316 -3.27 1.68 5.10
C GLY A 316 -2.67 1.90 6.48
N VAL A 317 -3.26 2.86 7.20
CA VAL A 317 -2.80 3.32 8.52
C VAL A 317 -3.00 2.28 9.62
N GLY A 318 -2.08 2.23 10.58
CA GLY A 318 -2.14 1.38 11.77
C GLY A 318 -1.70 -0.07 11.53
N LYS A 319 -0.96 -0.31 10.47
CA LYS A 319 -0.50 -1.64 10.05
C LYS A 319 1.02 -1.86 10.21
N ILE A 320 1.73 -0.85 10.72
CA ILE A 320 3.19 -0.90 11.00
C ILE A 320 3.49 -0.75 12.49
#